data_d0588927eb9387a0fd623f8d86e03bfa
#
_entry.id   d0588927eb9387a0fd623f8d86e03bfa
#
_cell.length_a   1.000
_cell.length_b   1.000
_cell.length_c   1.000
_cell.angle_alpha   90.00
_cell.angle_beta   90.00
_cell.angle_gamma   90.00
#
_symmetry.space_group_name_H-M   'P 1'
#
loop_
_entity.id
_entity.type
_entity.pdbx_description
1 polymer ?
#
loop_
_entity_poly.entity_id
_entity_poly.type
_entity_poly.pdbx_seq_one_letter_code
_entity_poly.pdbx_strand_id
1 'polypeptide(L)'
;MAAKYQLITELYQRTGKTVTRNPQAWQNFLSSACRNYKCRFDEQLLIYAQRPDAVAVTTIEVWNKLFKRWVNKDSKGIAVFDTKGRRNTLKYFFDVSDTHEGYYGSHPVPIWQMNGRYEQAVIERLSDRFGGAENGGLAEGLMETAKNAVEDNLQDYTAQLKGCVKDSFLEELDDYNIEVMYRELATNSVAYMLMARCGIDTAEYFDREDFGAVVNFNTPQTLNAIGIATSDIAEMALREISLSIRNVQMAEKGQNRTFAQQDQNHYDVGKPQPERSENNERNHLHQTGRLSYTRPNICLLYTSPSPRDTR
;
A
#
# COMPACT_ATOMS: atom_id res chain seq x y z
N MET A 1 -22.71 -21.59 2.22
CA MET A 1 -22.08 -20.24 2.12
C MET A 1 -22.25 -19.43 3.40
N ALA A 2 -23.43 -19.37 4.02
CA ALA A 2 -23.65 -18.62 5.27
C ALA A 2 -22.71 -19.03 6.42
N ALA A 3 -22.53 -20.32 6.69
CA ALA A 3 -21.64 -20.79 7.75
C ALA A 3 -20.17 -20.35 7.58
N LYS A 4 -19.66 -20.35 6.33
CA LYS A 4 -18.28 -19.94 6.08
C LYS A 4 -18.09 -18.43 6.26
N TYR A 5 -19.07 -17.63 5.84
CA TYR A 5 -19.07 -16.19 6.09
C TYR A 5 -19.06 -15.88 7.59
N GLN A 6 -19.89 -16.59 8.36
CA GLN A 6 -19.93 -16.44 9.81
C GLN A 6 -18.59 -16.79 10.46
N LEU A 7 -17.93 -17.89 10.05
CA LEU A 7 -16.59 -18.24 10.56
C LEU A 7 -15.55 -17.14 10.30
N ILE A 8 -15.60 -16.52 9.12
CA ILE A 8 -14.69 -15.40 8.80
C ILE A 8 -15.04 -14.14 9.61
N THR A 9 -16.32 -13.89 9.87
CA THR A 9 -16.76 -12.80 10.76
C THR A 9 -16.25 -13.03 12.20
N GLU A 10 -16.37 -14.24 12.72
CA GLU A 10 -15.85 -14.61 14.04
C GLU A 10 -14.32 -14.50 14.09
N LEU A 11 -13.63 -14.93 13.01
CA LEU A 11 -12.17 -14.76 12.88
C LEU A 11 -11.79 -13.29 12.92
N TYR A 12 -12.47 -12.42 12.17
CA TYR A 12 -12.27 -11.00 12.15
C TYR A 12 -12.39 -10.39 13.55
N GLN A 13 -13.51 -10.66 14.23
CA GLN A 13 -13.77 -10.15 15.59
C GLN A 13 -12.72 -10.61 16.61
N ARG A 14 -12.35 -11.91 16.56
CA ARG A 14 -11.34 -12.48 17.44
C ARG A 14 -9.95 -11.83 17.17
N THR A 15 -9.60 -11.67 15.92
CA THR A 15 -8.32 -11.05 15.54
C THR A 15 -8.28 -9.59 15.96
N GLY A 16 -9.39 -8.85 15.79
CA GLY A 16 -9.52 -7.48 16.29
C GLY A 16 -9.21 -7.38 17.78
N LYS A 17 -9.85 -8.22 18.61
CA LYS A 17 -9.57 -8.30 20.05
C LYS A 17 -8.12 -8.69 20.38
N THR A 18 -7.49 -9.47 19.51
CA THR A 18 -6.10 -9.89 19.72
C THR A 18 -5.14 -8.74 19.44
N VAL A 19 -5.32 -8.00 18.35
CA VAL A 19 -4.39 -6.93 17.94
C VAL A 19 -4.48 -5.69 18.85
N THR A 20 -5.64 -5.44 19.48
CA THR A 20 -5.80 -4.34 20.45
C THR A 20 -5.48 -4.74 21.90
N ARG A 21 -5.10 -5.99 22.15
CA ARG A 21 -4.86 -6.48 23.50
C ARG A 21 -3.66 -5.83 24.18
N ASN A 22 -2.63 -5.52 23.42
CA ASN A 22 -1.41 -4.88 23.90
C ASN A 22 -0.60 -4.26 22.74
N PRO A 23 0.34 -3.35 23.03
CA PRO A 23 1.19 -2.71 22.03
C PRO A 23 1.91 -3.66 21.08
N GLN A 24 2.50 -4.74 21.61
CA GLN A 24 3.25 -5.71 20.78
C GLN A 24 2.36 -6.41 19.76
N ALA A 25 1.12 -6.75 20.13
CA ALA A 25 0.17 -7.38 19.19
C ALA A 25 -0.21 -6.40 18.07
N TRP A 26 -0.33 -5.11 18.37
CA TRP A 26 -0.57 -4.07 17.39
C TRP A 26 0.62 -3.89 16.43
N GLN A 27 1.85 -3.77 16.96
CA GLN A 27 3.08 -3.68 16.15
C GLN A 27 3.23 -4.90 15.21
N ASN A 28 2.95 -6.11 15.69
CA ASN A 28 2.98 -7.32 14.87
C ASN A 28 1.96 -7.26 13.72
N PHE A 29 0.78 -6.72 13.98
CA PHE A 29 -0.23 -6.46 12.93
C PHE A 29 0.28 -5.41 11.94
N LEU A 30 0.78 -4.26 12.40
CA LEU A 30 1.32 -3.20 11.53
C LEU A 30 2.45 -3.70 10.63
N SER A 31 3.34 -4.57 11.16
CA SER A 31 4.41 -5.22 10.39
C SER A 31 3.90 -6.11 9.25
N SER A 32 2.72 -6.70 9.39
CA SER A 32 2.05 -7.45 8.33
C SER A 32 1.31 -6.52 7.36
N ALA A 33 0.57 -5.55 7.92
CA ALA A 33 -0.26 -4.62 7.16
C ALA A 33 0.56 -3.75 6.19
N CYS A 34 1.76 -3.30 6.59
CA CYS A 34 2.63 -2.47 5.75
C CYS A 34 3.05 -3.14 4.44
N ARG A 35 3.14 -4.47 4.38
CA ARG A 35 3.43 -5.21 3.13
C ARG A 35 2.22 -5.22 2.20
N ASN A 36 1.01 -5.29 2.78
CA ASN A 36 -0.27 -5.34 2.07
C ASN A 36 -1.03 -4.01 2.17
N TYR A 37 -0.32 -2.88 2.16
CA TYR A 37 -0.85 -1.54 2.38
C TYR A 37 -1.93 -1.10 1.37
N LYS A 38 -2.02 -1.75 0.21
CA LYS A 38 -3.06 -1.50 -0.80
C LYS A 38 -4.37 -2.24 -0.55
N CYS A 39 -4.41 -3.10 0.47
CA CYS A 39 -5.61 -3.76 0.93
C CYS A 39 -6.31 -2.88 1.97
N ARG A 40 -7.63 -2.95 2.04
CA ARG A 40 -8.39 -2.25 3.08
C ARG A 40 -8.10 -2.84 4.46
N PHE A 41 -8.35 -2.09 5.51
CA PHE A 41 -8.11 -2.53 6.89
C PHE A 41 -8.73 -3.88 7.22
N ASP A 42 -10.01 -4.11 6.84
CA ASP A 42 -10.68 -5.40 7.07
C ASP A 42 -10.00 -6.58 6.34
N GLU A 43 -9.48 -6.34 5.14
CA GLU A 43 -8.70 -7.31 4.38
C GLU A 43 -7.33 -7.54 5.04
N GLN A 44 -6.63 -6.48 5.46
CA GLN A 44 -5.33 -6.58 6.16
C GLN A 44 -5.45 -7.39 7.45
N LEU A 45 -6.52 -7.16 8.24
CA LEU A 45 -6.75 -7.90 9.48
C LEU A 45 -6.99 -9.39 9.22
N LEU A 46 -7.77 -9.73 8.17
CA LEU A 46 -8.03 -11.11 7.77
C LEU A 46 -6.80 -11.77 7.12
N ILE A 47 -5.97 -11.02 6.40
CA ILE A 47 -4.68 -11.51 5.88
C ILE A 47 -3.77 -11.84 7.06
N TYR A 48 -3.61 -10.91 8.00
CA TYR A 48 -2.81 -11.13 9.21
C TYR A 48 -3.25 -12.38 9.99
N ALA A 49 -4.56 -12.56 10.15
CA ALA A 49 -5.13 -13.70 10.87
C ALA A 49 -4.86 -15.07 10.22
N GLN A 50 -4.77 -15.12 8.90
CA GLN A 50 -4.66 -16.38 8.13
C GLN A 50 -3.25 -16.61 7.60
N ARG A 51 -2.52 -15.52 7.29
CA ARG A 51 -1.17 -15.58 6.73
C ARG A 51 -0.39 -14.29 7.04
N PRO A 52 0.14 -14.15 8.26
CA PRO A 52 0.81 -12.93 8.71
C PRO A 52 2.09 -12.61 7.93
N ASP A 53 2.70 -13.57 7.26
CA ASP A 53 3.90 -13.47 6.43
C ASP A 53 3.63 -13.10 4.96
N ALA A 54 2.37 -12.97 4.54
CA ALA A 54 2.02 -12.62 3.16
C ALA A 54 2.69 -11.33 2.70
N VAL A 55 3.22 -11.33 1.48
CA VAL A 55 3.99 -10.22 0.90
C VAL A 55 3.20 -9.45 -0.15
N ALA A 56 2.52 -10.16 -1.03
CA ALA A 56 1.74 -9.55 -2.11
C ALA A 56 0.54 -10.45 -2.45
N VAL A 57 -0.64 -9.99 -2.12
CA VAL A 57 -1.85 -10.78 -2.28
C VAL A 57 -2.80 -10.20 -3.32
N THR A 58 -3.44 -11.07 -4.09
CA THR A 58 -4.55 -10.71 -4.96
C THR A 58 -5.37 -11.95 -5.34
N THR A 59 -6.45 -11.76 -6.11
CA THR A 59 -7.31 -12.87 -6.56
C THR A 59 -6.65 -13.70 -7.67
N ILE A 60 -7.13 -14.93 -7.85
CA ILE A 60 -6.65 -15.83 -8.90
C ILE A 60 -6.82 -15.23 -10.30
N GLU A 61 -7.90 -14.50 -10.53
CA GLU A 61 -8.16 -13.85 -11.83
C GLU A 61 -7.11 -12.80 -12.15
N VAL A 62 -6.65 -12.06 -11.14
CA VAL A 62 -5.61 -11.04 -11.30
C VAL A 62 -4.26 -11.69 -11.52
N TRP A 63 -3.92 -12.73 -10.75
CA TRP A 63 -2.70 -13.50 -10.99
C TRP A 63 -2.62 -14.02 -12.42
N ASN A 64 -3.70 -14.65 -12.91
CA ASN A 64 -3.73 -15.23 -14.24
C ASN A 64 -3.74 -14.18 -15.35
N LYS A 65 -4.63 -13.17 -15.28
CA LYS A 65 -4.84 -12.22 -16.38
C LYS A 65 -3.75 -11.17 -16.47
N LEU A 66 -3.33 -10.61 -15.30
CA LEU A 66 -2.41 -9.48 -15.28
C LEU A 66 -0.95 -9.91 -15.15
N PHE A 67 -0.66 -10.87 -14.27
CA PHE A 67 0.72 -11.28 -13.99
C PHE A 67 1.15 -12.53 -14.76
N LYS A 68 0.23 -13.23 -15.44
CA LYS A 68 0.51 -14.50 -16.12
C LYS A 68 1.14 -15.53 -15.18
N ARG A 69 0.64 -15.55 -13.94
CA ARG A 69 1.03 -16.48 -12.89
C ARG A 69 -0.17 -17.35 -12.51
N TRP A 70 0.10 -18.61 -12.15
CA TRP A 70 -0.92 -19.57 -11.78
C TRP A 70 -0.75 -19.97 -10.31
N VAL A 71 -1.87 -20.06 -9.62
CA VAL A 71 -1.88 -20.52 -8.23
C VAL A 71 -1.50 -22.01 -8.19
N ASN A 72 -0.57 -22.35 -7.28
CA ASN A 72 -0.11 -23.72 -7.08
C ASN A 72 -1.27 -24.62 -6.64
N LYS A 73 -1.23 -25.88 -7.08
CA LYS A 73 -2.17 -26.89 -6.62
C LYS A 73 -2.09 -26.98 -5.08
N ASP A 74 -3.24 -27.14 -4.44
CA ASP A 74 -3.40 -27.30 -2.99
C ASP A 74 -3.07 -26.03 -2.14
N SER A 75 -2.77 -24.88 -2.76
CA SER A 75 -2.64 -23.62 -2.05
C SER A 75 -3.97 -23.21 -1.41
N LYS A 76 -3.89 -22.75 -0.15
CA LYS A 76 -5.07 -22.28 0.59
C LYS A 76 -5.27 -20.79 0.38
N GLY A 77 -6.40 -20.42 -0.21
CA GLY A 77 -6.76 -19.00 -0.38
C GLY A 77 -7.09 -18.33 0.95
N ILE A 78 -6.63 -17.10 1.11
CA ILE A 78 -6.96 -16.22 2.23
C ILE A 78 -8.36 -15.68 2.01
N ALA A 79 -9.32 -16.03 2.87
CA ALA A 79 -10.70 -15.60 2.75
C ALA A 79 -10.88 -14.18 3.29
N VAL A 80 -11.41 -13.27 2.47
CA VAL A 80 -11.73 -11.89 2.85
C VAL A 80 -13.15 -11.53 2.42
N PHE A 81 -13.72 -10.48 3.02
CA PHE A 81 -15.07 -10.03 2.67
C PHE A 81 -15.11 -9.46 1.25
N ASP A 82 -16.10 -9.89 0.48
CA ASP A 82 -16.39 -9.30 -0.83
C ASP A 82 -17.46 -8.21 -0.69
N THR A 83 -17.05 -6.96 -0.81
CA THR A 83 -17.92 -5.80 -0.64
C THR A 83 -18.60 -5.34 -1.94
N LYS A 84 -18.33 -5.99 -3.09
CA LYS A 84 -18.88 -5.58 -4.38
C LYS A 84 -20.29 -6.10 -4.64
N GLY A 85 -20.70 -7.13 -3.92
CA GLY A 85 -22.01 -7.75 -4.09
C GLY A 85 -23.06 -7.21 -3.12
N ARG A 86 -24.36 -7.40 -3.45
CA ARG A 86 -25.47 -7.12 -2.53
C ARG A 86 -25.62 -8.17 -1.42
N ARG A 87 -24.84 -9.26 -1.46
CA ARG A 87 -24.90 -10.38 -0.51
C ARG A 87 -23.58 -10.47 0.24
N ASN A 88 -23.65 -10.94 1.47
CA ASN A 88 -22.48 -11.26 2.28
C ASN A 88 -21.73 -12.45 1.66
N THR A 89 -20.76 -12.17 0.83
CA THR A 89 -19.94 -13.15 0.11
C THR A 89 -18.47 -12.98 0.47
N LEU A 90 -17.68 -14.00 0.18
CA LEU A 90 -16.24 -14.03 0.38
C LEU A 90 -15.54 -14.07 -0.98
N LYS A 91 -14.42 -13.37 -1.08
CA LYS A 91 -13.42 -13.55 -2.12
C LYS A 91 -12.16 -14.17 -1.53
N TYR A 92 -11.28 -14.69 -2.36
CA TYR A 92 -10.07 -15.37 -1.93
C TYR A 92 -8.86 -14.71 -2.55
N PHE A 93 -7.91 -14.36 -1.68
CA PHE A 93 -6.59 -13.91 -2.09
C PHE A 93 -5.59 -15.06 -2.03
N PHE A 94 -4.57 -14.98 -2.87
CA PHE A 94 -3.41 -15.85 -2.87
C PHE A 94 -2.16 -14.98 -2.83
N ASP A 95 -1.19 -15.34 -2.02
CA ASP A 95 0.08 -14.65 -1.97
C ASP A 95 0.95 -14.98 -3.19
N VAL A 96 1.88 -14.10 -3.54
CA VAL A 96 2.82 -14.33 -4.65
C VAL A 96 3.59 -15.65 -4.51
N SER A 97 3.91 -16.05 -3.29
CA SER A 97 4.60 -17.32 -2.99
C SER A 97 3.75 -18.57 -3.25
N ASP A 98 2.43 -18.41 -3.33
CA ASP A 98 1.50 -19.48 -3.73
C ASP A 98 1.38 -19.63 -5.24
N THR A 99 2.16 -18.89 -6.02
CA THR A 99 2.01 -18.84 -7.48
C THR A 99 3.31 -19.22 -8.19
N HIS A 100 3.18 -19.79 -9.37
CA HIS A 100 4.28 -20.06 -10.29
C HIS A 100 4.08 -19.35 -11.62
N GLU A 101 5.15 -19.23 -12.39
CA GLU A 101 5.14 -18.65 -13.73
C GLU A 101 4.45 -19.58 -14.74
N GLY A 102 3.77 -19.00 -15.71
CA GLY A 102 3.23 -19.76 -16.84
C GLY A 102 4.31 -20.22 -17.82
N TYR A 103 3.93 -21.14 -18.69
CA TYR A 103 4.84 -21.72 -19.72
C TYR A 103 5.52 -20.64 -20.59
N TYR A 104 4.85 -19.53 -20.87
CA TYR A 104 5.38 -18.42 -21.67
C TYR A 104 5.98 -17.29 -20.82
N GLY A 105 6.32 -17.56 -19.56
CA GLY A 105 6.83 -16.58 -18.60
C GLY A 105 5.73 -15.84 -17.85
N SER A 106 6.14 -14.89 -17.02
CA SER A 106 5.25 -14.06 -16.19
C SER A 106 5.57 -12.57 -16.35
N HIS A 107 4.61 -11.72 -15.98
CA HIS A 107 4.87 -10.29 -15.82
C HIS A 107 5.44 -10.02 -14.42
N PRO A 108 6.39 -9.07 -14.28
CA PRO A 108 6.94 -8.72 -12.98
C PRO A 108 5.85 -8.28 -12.00
N VAL A 109 5.88 -8.83 -10.79
CA VAL A 109 5.04 -8.36 -9.70
C VAL A 109 5.66 -7.07 -9.14
N PRO A 110 4.91 -5.95 -9.03
CA PRO A 110 5.47 -4.65 -8.66
C PRO A 110 5.71 -4.56 -7.15
N ILE A 111 6.61 -5.38 -6.63
CA ILE A 111 7.08 -5.34 -5.25
C ILE A 111 8.34 -4.49 -5.24
N TRP A 112 8.25 -3.30 -4.65
CA TRP A 112 9.39 -2.42 -4.53
C TRP A 112 10.19 -2.68 -3.24
N GLN A 113 11.45 -2.35 -3.27
CA GLN A 113 12.35 -2.36 -2.12
C GLN A 113 13.07 -1.03 -2.03
N MET A 114 13.16 -0.47 -0.82
CA MET A 114 13.94 0.72 -0.55
C MET A 114 15.42 0.40 -0.56
N ASN A 115 16.22 1.32 -1.03
CA ASN A 115 17.67 1.34 -0.90
C ASN A 115 18.19 2.77 -1.04
N GLY A 116 19.44 3.04 -0.66
CA GLY A 116 20.04 4.37 -0.56
C GLY A 116 19.93 5.24 -1.82
N ARG A 117 19.92 4.65 -3.01
CA ARG A 117 19.78 5.41 -4.28
C ARG A 117 18.41 6.06 -4.48
N TYR A 118 17.39 5.62 -3.74
CA TYR A 118 16.04 6.17 -3.85
C TYR A 118 15.72 7.18 -2.77
N GLU A 119 16.51 7.23 -1.68
CA GLU A 119 16.18 7.98 -0.47
C GLU A 119 15.92 9.45 -0.76
N GLN A 120 16.84 10.11 -1.43
CA GLN A 120 16.70 11.54 -1.73
C GLN A 120 15.43 11.85 -2.54
N ALA A 121 15.18 11.08 -3.61
CA ALA A 121 13.99 11.27 -4.43
C ALA A 121 12.69 10.96 -3.69
N VAL A 122 12.73 10.04 -2.72
CA VAL A 122 11.59 9.73 -1.86
C VAL A 122 11.33 10.85 -0.86
N ILE A 123 12.39 11.37 -0.19
CA ILE A 123 12.27 12.47 0.76
C ILE A 123 11.69 13.71 0.06
N GLU A 124 12.26 14.12 -1.08
CA GLU A 124 11.75 15.24 -1.89
C GLU A 124 10.26 15.06 -2.23
N ARG A 125 9.88 13.90 -2.71
CA ARG A 125 8.49 13.61 -3.07
C ARG A 125 7.54 13.66 -1.88
N LEU A 126 7.95 13.13 -0.73
CA LEU A 126 7.14 13.17 0.49
C LEU A 126 7.02 14.59 1.03
N SER A 127 8.11 15.37 1.01
CA SER A 127 8.10 16.78 1.37
C SER A 127 7.17 17.61 0.48
N ASP A 128 7.22 17.43 -0.84
CA ASP A 128 6.32 18.07 -1.80
C ASP A 128 4.84 17.75 -1.53
N ARG A 129 4.54 16.52 -1.12
CA ARG A 129 3.16 16.04 -1.00
C ARG A 129 2.55 16.28 0.37
N PHE A 130 3.33 16.14 1.45
CA PHE A 130 2.86 16.19 2.83
C PHE A 130 3.48 17.33 3.63
N GLY A 131 4.39 18.08 3.05
CA GLY A 131 5.22 19.05 3.76
C GLY A 131 6.35 18.37 4.53
N GLY A 132 7.27 19.16 5.04
CA GLY A 132 8.39 18.69 5.84
C GLY A 132 9.74 19.22 5.34
N ALA A 133 10.80 18.91 6.10
CA ALA A 133 12.15 19.34 5.78
C ALA A 133 12.83 18.35 4.80
N GLU A 134 13.39 18.86 3.72
CA GLU A 134 14.16 18.06 2.74
C GLU A 134 15.56 17.66 3.25
N ASN A 135 15.99 18.22 4.39
CA ASN A 135 17.37 18.12 4.89
C ASN A 135 17.58 17.07 5.99
N GLY A 136 16.60 16.18 6.21
CA GLY A 136 16.69 15.06 7.17
C GLY A 136 17.05 13.74 6.50
N GLY A 137 17.33 12.71 7.32
CA GLY A 137 17.43 11.32 6.85
C GLY A 137 16.06 10.74 6.47
N LEU A 138 16.09 9.54 5.87
CA LEU A 138 14.84 8.88 5.46
C LEU A 138 13.89 8.66 6.65
N ALA A 139 14.40 8.23 7.81
CA ALA A 139 13.58 7.96 8.99
C ALA A 139 12.86 9.21 9.49
N GLU A 140 13.56 10.34 9.59
CA GLU A 140 13.00 11.62 9.98
C GLU A 140 11.95 12.11 8.99
N GLY A 141 12.23 11.98 7.69
CA GLY A 141 11.27 12.33 6.63
C GLY A 141 9.99 11.50 6.68
N LEU A 142 10.10 10.19 6.99
CA LEU A 142 8.94 9.31 7.15
C LEU A 142 8.13 9.65 8.41
N MET A 143 8.80 9.99 9.52
CA MET A 143 8.15 10.40 10.76
C MET A 143 7.34 11.70 10.55
N GLU A 144 7.97 12.70 9.93
CA GLU A 144 7.32 13.98 9.64
C GLU A 144 6.17 13.83 8.64
N THR A 145 6.33 13.00 7.62
CA THR A 145 5.26 12.63 6.68
C THR A 145 4.06 12.04 7.43
N ALA A 146 4.30 11.09 8.35
CA ALA A 146 3.24 10.48 9.12
C ALA A 146 2.49 11.50 9.97
N LYS A 147 3.23 12.36 10.68
CA LYS A 147 2.67 13.43 11.51
C LYS A 147 1.79 14.38 10.69
N ASN A 148 2.30 14.90 9.60
CA ASN A 148 1.59 15.86 8.76
C ASN A 148 0.37 15.21 8.08
N ALA A 149 0.51 13.98 7.58
CA ALA A 149 -0.60 13.27 6.96
C ALA A 149 -1.73 12.93 7.95
N VAL A 150 -1.40 12.58 9.19
CA VAL A 150 -2.40 12.38 10.25
C VAL A 150 -3.09 13.68 10.60
N GLU A 151 -2.34 14.77 10.80
CA GLU A 151 -2.89 16.08 11.14
C GLU A 151 -3.83 16.60 10.05
N ASP A 152 -3.45 16.46 8.79
CA ASP A 152 -4.26 16.84 7.63
C ASP A 152 -5.62 16.12 7.55
N ASN A 153 -5.72 14.93 8.11
CA ASN A 153 -6.91 14.08 8.08
C ASN A 153 -7.58 13.96 9.47
N LEU A 154 -7.07 14.67 10.48
CA LEU A 154 -7.46 14.52 11.88
C LEU A 154 -8.97 14.72 12.10
N GLN A 155 -9.55 15.78 11.54
CA GLN A 155 -10.95 16.14 11.76
C GLN A 155 -11.91 15.07 11.25
N ASP A 156 -11.66 14.53 10.05
CA ASP A 156 -12.55 13.56 9.41
C ASP A 156 -12.59 12.24 10.18
N TYR A 157 -11.43 11.73 10.61
CA TYR A 157 -11.36 10.46 11.33
C TYR A 157 -11.74 10.58 12.80
N THR A 158 -11.43 11.69 13.48
CA THR A 158 -11.84 11.88 14.87
C THR A 158 -13.35 12.08 14.99
N ALA A 159 -14.01 12.73 14.02
CA ALA A 159 -15.46 12.82 13.98
C ALA A 159 -16.12 11.43 13.91
N GLN A 160 -15.57 10.51 13.10
CA GLN A 160 -16.03 9.13 13.05
C GLN A 160 -15.80 8.40 14.38
N LEU A 161 -14.62 8.54 14.98
CA LEU A 161 -14.27 7.91 16.25
C LEU A 161 -15.21 8.37 17.37
N LYS A 162 -15.40 9.68 17.53
CA LYS A 162 -16.32 10.26 18.55
C LYS A 162 -17.75 9.73 18.43
N GLY A 163 -18.18 9.38 17.22
CA GLY A 163 -19.50 8.77 16.97
C GLY A 163 -19.60 7.30 17.38
N CYS A 164 -18.50 6.62 17.72
CA CYS A 164 -18.49 5.17 17.98
C CYS A 164 -17.76 4.73 19.25
N VAL A 165 -17.47 5.63 20.16
CA VAL A 165 -16.75 5.35 21.42
C VAL A 165 -17.53 4.54 22.45
N LYS A 166 -18.84 4.42 22.30
CA LYS A 166 -19.71 3.71 23.23
C LYS A 166 -19.24 2.29 23.48
N ASP A 167 -19.31 1.87 24.74
CA ASP A 167 -18.88 0.56 25.25
C ASP A 167 -17.36 0.29 25.12
N SER A 168 -16.56 1.30 24.75
CA SER A 168 -15.09 1.22 24.73
C SER A 168 -14.48 1.93 25.93
N PHE A 169 -13.17 1.73 26.16
CA PHE A 169 -12.46 2.49 27.21
C PHE A 169 -12.30 3.98 26.86
N LEU A 170 -12.66 4.41 25.66
CA LEU A 170 -12.70 5.82 25.27
C LEU A 170 -13.99 6.53 25.73
N GLU A 171 -15.05 5.81 26.13
CA GLU A 171 -16.37 6.38 26.43
C GLU A 171 -16.32 7.36 27.62
N GLU A 172 -15.43 7.10 28.59
CA GLU A 172 -15.29 7.94 29.79
C GLU A 172 -14.40 9.18 29.57
N LEU A 173 -13.77 9.30 28.38
CA LEU A 173 -12.89 10.41 28.06
C LEU A 173 -13.64 11.55 27.39
N ASP A 174 -13.18 12.78 27.64
CA ASP A 174 -13.64 13.94 26.88
C ASP A 174 -13.08 13.95 25.45
N ASP A 175 -13.70 14.77 24.61
CA ASP A 175 -13.38 14.91 23.19
C ASP A 175 -11.91 15.26 22.93
N TYR A 176 -11.30 16.06 23.81
CA TYR A 176 -9.90 16.45 23.67
C TYR A 176 -8.95 15.27 23.92
N ASN A 177 -9.17 14.52 24.99
CA ASN A 177 -8.36 13.36 25.33
C ASN A 177 -8.51 12.23 24.28
N ILE A 178 -9.73 12.03 23.75
CA ILE A 178 -9.97 11.10 22.62
C ILE A 178 -9.12 11.51 21.41
N GLU A 179 -9.12 12.79 21.07
CA GLU A 179 -8.37 13.31 19.94
C GLU A 179 -6.85 13.19 20.14
N VAL A 180 -6.34 13.47 21.33
CA VAL A 180 -4.91 13.29 21.65
C VAL A 180 -4.50 11.83 21.51
N MET A 181 -5.25 10.89 22.11
CA MET A 181 -4.96 9.46 22.00
C MET A 181 -5.01 8.96 20.55
N TYR A 182 -6.01 9.41 19.79
CA TYR A 182 -6.10 9.07 18.37
C TYR A 182 -4.90 9.59 17.60
N ARG A 183 -4.55 10.88 17.77
CA ARG A 183 -3.45 11.54 17.08
C ARG A 183 -2.12 10.82 17.32
N GLU A 184 -1.81 10.53 18.58
CA GLU A 184 -0.58 9.81 18.96
C GLU A 184 -0.53 8.41 18.36
N LEU A 185 -1.56 7.60 18.59
CA LEU A 185 -1.61 6.22 18.10
C LEU A 185 -1.60 6.16 16.57
N ALA A 186 -2.35 7.03 15.88
CA ALA A 186 -2.38 7.07 14.43
C ALA A 186 -1.02 7.48 13.86
N THR A 187 -0.39 8.54 14.39
CA THR A 187 0.92 9.01 13.94
C THR A 187 1.99 7.93 14.10
N ASN A 188 2.10 7.33 15.29
CA ASN A 188 3.08 6.28 15.54
C ASN A 188 2.81 5.03 14.69
N SER A 189 1.54 4.67 14.49
CA SER A 189 1.17 3.52 13.65
C SER A 189 1.48 3.74 12.18
N VAL A 190 1.18 4.92 11.63
CA VAL A 190 1.52 5.27 10.26
C VAL A 190 3.03 5.32 10.07
N ALA A 191 3.77 6.02 10.94
CA ALA A 191 5.22 6.11 10.88
C ALA A 191 5.88 4.71 10.96
N TYR A 192 5.41 3.86 11.87
CA TYR A 192 5.85 2.47 11.97
C TYR A 192 5.64 1.70 10.65
N MET A 193 4.46 1.80 10.04
CA MET A 193 4.17 1.15 8.76
C MET A 193 5.08 1.65 7.64
N LEU A 194 5.35 2.96 7.57
CA LEU A 194 6.24 3.55 6.56
C LEU A 194 7.67 3.03 6.74
N MET A 195 8.20 3.09 7.96
CA MET A 195 9.56 2.63 8.29
C MET A 195 9.72 1.12 8.05
N ALA A 196 8.82 0.31 8.58
CA ALA A 196 8.85 -1.14 8.40
C ALA A 196 8.80 -1.54 6.92
N ARG A 197 7.99 -0.82 6.11
CA ARG A 197 7.89 -1.08 4.66
C ARG A 197 9.14 -0.63 3.90
N CYS A 198 9.83 0.39 4.37
CA CYS A 198 11.11 0.84 3.85
C CYS A 198 12.31 0.01 4.34
N GLY A 199 12.10 -0.94 5.25
CA GLY A 199 13.16 -1.81 5.77
C GLY A 199 14.03 -1.14 6.85
N ILE A 200 13.54 -0.07 7.48
CA ILE A 200 14.18 0.57 8.64
C ILE A 200 13.86 -0.26 9.88
N ASP A 201 14.85 -0.44 10.75
CA ASP A 201 14.64 -1.10 12.04
C ASP A 201 13.77 -0.22 12.94
N THR A 202 12.53 -0.61 13.08
CA THR A 202 11.54 0.15 13.86
C THR A 202 11.83 0.14 15.35
N ALA A 203 12.64 -0.81 15.88
CA ALA A 203 12.99 -0.87 17.29
C ALA A 203 13.96 0.26 17.73
N GLU A 204 14.62 0.91 16.77
CA GLU A 204 15.44 2.10 17.04
C GLU A 204 14.60 3.38 17.26
N TYR A 205 13.35 3.39 16.83
CA TYR A 205 12.48 4.58 16.80
C TYR A 205 11.25 4.47 17.67
N PHE A 206 10.82 3.26 17.99
CA PHE A 206 9.58 3.02 18.74
C PHE A 206 9.79 2.01 19.86
N ASP A 207 9.22 2.32 21.00
CA ASP A 207 9.07 1.38 22.09
C ASP A 207 7.60 0.92 22.25
N ARG A 208 7.30 0.19 23.33
CA ARG A 208 5.95 -0.31 23.58
C ARG A 208 4.99 0.77 24.04
N GLU A 209 5.49 1.81 24.68
CA GLU A 209 4.68 2.88 25.26
C GLU A 209 4.07 3.73 24.17
N ASP A 210 4.76 3.89 23.03
CA ASP A 210 4.28 4.60 21.84
C ASP A 210 2.97 4.06 21.27
N PHE A 211 2.64 2.82 21.57
CA PHE A 211 1.41 2.14 21.12
C PHE A 211 0.48 1.81 22.29
N GLY A 212 0.76 2.31 23.50
CA GLY A 212 0.01 2.00 24.72
C GLY A 212 -1.49 2.30 24.60
N ALA A 213 -1.82 3.38 23.89
CA ALA A 213 -3.20 3.82 23.69
C ALA A 213 -4.09 2.80 22.95
N VAL A 214 -3.50 1.82 22.22
CA VAL A 214 -4.28 0.84 21.43
C VAL A 214 -5.28 0.04 22.26
N VAL A 215 -5.00 -0.19 23.53
CA VAL A 215 -5.89 -0.95 24.43
C VAL A 215 -7.25 -0.26 24.64
N ASN A 216 -7.32 1.05 24.41
CA ASN A 216 -8.54 1.83 24.57
C ASN A 216 -9.50 1.67 23.37
N PHE A 217 -8.98 1.20 22.23
CA PHE A 217 -9.75 0.92 21.02
C PHE A 217 -10.25 -0.53 20.99
N ASN A 218 -10.87 -0.97 22.10
CA ASN A 218 -11.18 -2.36 22.42
C ASN A 218 -12.53 -2.88 21.89
N THR A 219 -13.31 -2.02 21.20
CA THR A 219 -14.53 -2.43 20.50
C THR A 219 -14.28 -2.60 19.00
N PRO A 220 -15.10 -3.40 18.26
CA PRO A 220 -14.98 -3.51 16.81
C PRO A 220 -15.11 -2.15 16.10
N GLN A 221 -15.93 -1.24 16.64
CA GLN A 221 -16.19 0.08 16.06
C GLN A 221 -14.97 0.99 16.21
N THR A 222 -14.43 1.12 17.43
CA THR A 222 -13.26 1.96 17.67
C THR A 222 -12.00 1.40 17.01
N LEU A 223 -11.82 0.06 17.02
CA LEU A 223 -10.75 -0.57 16.25
C LEU A 223 -10.86 -0.27 14.74
N ASN A 224 -12.07 -0.37 14.17
CA ASN A 224 -12.27 -0.04 12.76
C ASN A 224 -11.95 1.43 12.48
N ALA A 225 -12.33 2.35 13.37
CA ALA A 225 -12.04 3.77 13.19
C ALA A 225 -10.51 4.03 13.13
N ILE A 226 -9.75 3.56 14.10
CA ILE A 226 -8.28 3.75 14.11
C ILE A 226 -7.58 2.92 13.02
N GLY A 227 -8.04 1.70 12.75
CA GLY A 227 -7.44 0.82 11.76
C GLY A 227 -7.63 1.29 10.32
N ILE A 228 -8.84 1.78 9.97
CA ILE A 228 -9.12 2.36 8.66
C ILE A 228 -8.27 3.62 8.48
N ALA A 229 -8.26 4.53 9.46
CA ALA A 229 -7.46 5.74 9.41
C ALA A 229 -5.97 5.45 9.19
N THR A 230 -5.39 4.56 10.01
CA THR A 230 -3.99 4.15 9.89
C THR A 230 -3.69 3.54 8.52
N SER A 231 -4.55 2.64 8.03
CA SER A 231 -4.36 1.99 6.73
C SER A 231 -4.45 2.97 5.56
N ASP A 232 -5.45 3.84 5.55
CA ASP A 232 -5.69 4.78 4.46
C ASP A 232 -4.58 5.85 4.40
N ILE A 233 -4.18 6.39 5.56
CA ILE A 233 -3.10 7.40 5.63
C ILE A 233 -1.75 6.77 5.25
N ALA A 234 -1.43 5.57 5.76
CA ALA A 234 -0.20 4.88 5.38
C ALA A 234 -0.18 4.52 3.88
N GLU A 235 -1.33 4.12 3.30
CA GLU A 235 -1.44 3.85 1.87
C GLU A 235 -1.11 5.09 1.04
N MET A 236 -1.60 6.27 1.41
CA MET A 236 -1.30 7.52 0.69
C MET A 236 0.20 7.76 0.59
N ALA A 237 0.92 7.70 1.72
CA ALA A 237 2.36 7.93 1.73
C ALA A 237 3.15 6.80 1.02
N LEU A 238 2.81 5.53 1.25
CA LEU A 238 3.47 4.38 0.61
C LEU A 238 3.26 4.35 -0.91
N ARG A 239 2.17 4.90 -1.41
CA ARG A 239 1.97 5.10 -2.86
C ARG A 239 2.93 6.13 -3.44
N GLU A 240 3.13 7.27 -2.76
CA GLU A 240 4.08 8.28 -3.20
C GLU A 240 5.52 7.75 -3.20
N ILE A 241 5.92 6.98 -2.17
CA ILE A 241 7.19 6.26 -2.13
C ILE A 241 7.33 5.31 -3.34
N SER A 242 6.32 4.47 -3.57
CA SER A 242 6.31 3.53 -4.69
C SER A 242 6.43 4.23 -6.05
N LEU A 243 5.77 5.38 -6.23
CA LEU A 243 5.84 6.18 -7.45
C LEU A 243 7.22 6.82 -7.62
N SER A 244 7.81 7.37 -6.56
CA SER A 244 9.17 7.93 -6.59
C SER A 244 10.20 6.89 -7.02
N ILE A 245 10.20 5.73 -6.36
CA ILE A 245 11.09 4.60 -6.71
C ILE A 245 10.93 4.20 -8.19
N ARG A 246 9.68 4.06 -8.65
CA ARG A 246 9.39 3.72 -10.04
C ARG A 246 9.92 4.77 -11.03
N ASN A 247 9.78 6.06 -10.70
CA ASN A 247 10.25 7.15 -11.56
C ASN A 247 11.76 7.12 -11.71
N VAL A 248 12.51 6.91 -10.62
CA VAL A 248 13.97 6.76 -10.66
C VAL A 248 14.37 5.55 -11.53
N GLN A 249 13.73 4.40 -11.33
CA GLN A 249 13.99 3.20 -12.13
C GLN A 249 13.70 3.39 -13.64
N MET A 250 12.69 4.17 -13.98
CA MET A 250 12.37 4.48 -15.38
C MET A 250 13.36 5.44 -16.01
N ALA A 251 13.82 6.45 -15.27
CA ALA A 251 14.85 7.39 -15.71
C ALA A 251 16.18 6.66 -16.00
N GLU A 252 16.61 5.78 -15.11
CA GLU A 252 17.81 4.94 -15.29
C GLU A 252 17.72 4.06 -16.56
N LYS A 253 16.56 3.42 -16.79
CA LYS A 253 16.33 2.61 -17.99
C LYS A 253 16.32 3.44 -19.28
N GLY A 254 15.80 4.66 -19.22
CA GLY A 254 15.82 5.63 -20.33
C GLY A 254 17.25 6.03 -20.69
N GLN A 255 18.04 6.42 -19.68
CA GLN A 255 19.46 6.79 -19.85
C GLN A 255 20.28 5.63 -20.43
N ASN A 256 20.14 4.41 -19.90
CA ASN A 256 20.83 3.24 -20.42
C ASN A 256 20.50 2.91 -21.89
N ARG A 257 19.26 3.16 -22.32
CA ARG A 257 18.88 3.01 -23.75
C ARG A 257 19.54 4.06 -24.63
N THR A 258 19.65 5.30 -24.15
CA THR A 258 20.29 6.40 -24.89
C THR A 258 21.80 6.15 -25.04
N PHE A 259 22.48 5.68 -24.00
CA PHE A 259 23.88 5.29 -24.06
C PHE A 259 24.11 4.12 -25.01
N ALA A 260 23.29 3.05 -24.94
CA ALA A 260 23.39 1.91 -25.83
C ALA A 260 23.14 2.28 -27.31
N GLN A 261 22.29 3.26 -27.60
CA GLN A 261 22.07 3.79 -28.94
C GLN A 261 23.23 4.66 -29.41
N GLN A 262 23.86 5.43 -28.53
CA GLN A 262 25.05 6.23 -28.85
C GLN A 262 26.27 5.34 -29.14
N ASP A 263 26.46 4.27 -28.38
CA ASP A 263 27.53 3.27 -28.65
C ASP A 263 27.31 2.56 -29.97
N GLN A 264 26.08 2.18 -30.32
CA GLN A 264 25.77 1.59 -31.63
C GLN A 264 26.04 2.55 -32.80
N ASN A 265 25.69 3.83 -32.66
CA ASN A 265 25.99 4.83 -33.66
C ASN A 265 27.51 5.10 -33.82
N HIS A 266 28.29 4.90 -32.76
CA HIS A 266 29.75 5.07 -32.83
C HIS A 266 30.44 3.92 -33.56
N TYR A 267 29.84 2.70 -33.55
CA TYR A 267 30.33 1.54 -34.33
C TYR A 267 29.87 1.51 -35.78
N ASP A 268 28.82 2.26 -36.16
CA ASP A 268 28.28 2.27 -37.53
C ASP A 268 28.89 3.37 -38.44
N VAL A 269 29.68 4.29 -37.91
CA VAL A 269 30.36 5.35 -38.73
C VAL A 269 31.51 4.79 -39.58
N GLY A 270 31.86 3.51 -39.47
CA GLY A 270 32.93 2.85 -40.22
C GLY A 270 32.52 2.00 -41.42
N LYS A 271 31.23 1.90 -41.75
CA LYS A 271 30.78 1.09 -42.92
C LYS A 271 30.24 1.96 -44.05
N PRO A 272 30.65 1.73 -45.33
CA PRO A 272 30.12 2.48 -46.47
C PRO A 272 28.64 2.14 -46.66
N GLN A 273 27.79 3.19 -46.76
CA GLN A 273 26.37 3.05 -47.02
C GLN A 273 26.11 2.66 -48.47
N PRO A 274 25.21 1.70 -48.77
CA PRO A 274 24.68 1.53 -50.13
C PRO A 274 23.69 2.67 -50.46
N GLU A 275 23.83 3.21 -51.65
CA GLU A 275 22.99 4.28 -52.21
C GLU A 275 21.50 3.91 -52.15
N ARG A 276 20.71 4.77 -51.50
CA ARG A 276 19.24 4.68 -51.52
C ARG A 276 18.69 5.54 -52.64
N SER A 277 18.00 4.89 -53.56
CA SER A 277 17.11 5.53 -54.53
C SER A 277 15.92 6.16 -53.80
N GLU A 278 15.66 7.42 -54.15
CA GLU A 278 14.47 8.18 -53.71
C GLU A 278 13.19 7.55 -54.23
N ASN A 279 12.20 7.34 -53.38
CA ASN A 279 10.80 7.45 -53.79
C ASN A 279 9.99 8.04 -52.63
N ASN A 280 9.42 9.19 -52.95
CA ASN A 280 8.44 9.99 -52.26
C ASN A 280 7.14 9.20 -52.04
N GLU A 281 6.50 9.32 -50.86
CA GLU A 281 5.12 9.78 -50.82
C GLU A 281 4.59 9.96 -49.41
N ARG A 282 3.89 11.09 -49.25
CA ARG A 282 3.22 11.64 -48.06
C ARG A 282 2.18 10.69 -47.49
N ASN A 283 1.99 10.70 -46.17
CA ASN A 283 0.65 10.94 -45.61
C ASN A 283 0.70 11.35 -44.13
N HIS A 284 0.18 12.53 -43.85
CA HIS A 284 -0.30 13.00 -42.55
C HIS A 284 -1.48 12.16 -42.10
N LEU A 285 -1.55 11.86 -40.80
CA LEU A 285 -2.81 11.97 -40.05
C LEU A 285 -2.55 11.94 -38.51
N HIS A 286 -2.91 13.04 -37.91
CA HIS A 286 -3.13 13.17 -36.46
C HIS A 286 -4.20 12.17 -35.97
N GLN A 287 -3.92 11.45 -34.92
CA GLN A 287 -4.97 11.01 -33.99
C GLN A 287 -4.45 10.98 -32.56
N THR A 288 -4.89 11.98 -31.80
CA THR A 288 -4.88 12.00 -30.35
C THR A 288 -5.93 11.01 -29.83
N GLY A 289 -5.51 9.82 -29.44
CA GLY A 289 -6.36 8.84 -28.78
C GLY A 289 -6.15 8.89 -27.27
N ARG A 290 -7.07 9.53 -26.54
CA ARG A 290 -7.21 9.34 -25.10
C ARG A 290 -7.63 7.89 -24.83
N LEU A 291 -6.70 7.07 -24.35
CA LEU A 291 -7.03 5.75 -23.79
C LEU A 291 -7.59 5.96 -22.36
N SER A 292 -8.90 5.85 -22.24
CA SER A 292 -9.57 5.70 -20.95
C SER A 292 -9.29 4.30 -20.40
N TYR A 293 -8.38 4.20 -19.44
CA TYR A 293 -8.13 2.97 -18.70
C TYR A 293 -9.21 2.78 -17.65
N THR A 294 -10.16 1.89 -17.89
CA THR A 294 -10.97 1.28 -16.81
C THR A 294 -10.06 0.36 -16.00
N ARG A 295 -9.80 0.75 -14.74
CA ARG A 295 -8.88 0.05 -13.84
C ARG A 295 -9.52 -1.23 -13.26
N PRO A 296 -8.89 -2.42 -13.38
CA PRO A 296 -9.33 -3.60 -12.66
C PRO A 296 -9.05 -3.47 -11.15
N ASN A 297 -9.93 -4.07 -10.33
CA ASN A 297 -9.82 -4.09 -8.86
C ASN A 297 -8.67 -5.00 -8.39
N ILE A 298 -7.52 -4.44 -8.13
CA ILE A 298 -6.31 -5.16 -7.75
C ILE A 298 -5.78 -4.53 -6.48
N CYS A 299 -5.67 -5.27 -5.37
CA CYS A 299 -5.01 -4.79 -4.14
C CYS A 299 -3.59 -4.27 -4.42
N LEU A 300 -2.95 -4.76 -5.49
CA LEU A 300 -1.66 -4.26 -5.97
C LEU A 300 -1.75 -2.93 -6.76
N LEU A 301 -2.97 -2.49 -7.19
CA LEU A 301 -3.17 -1.35 -8.09
C LEU A 301 -4.36 -0.45 -7.71
N TYR A 302 -5.10 -0.76 -6.63
CA TYR A 302 -6.35 -0.04 -6.33
C TYR A 302 -6.13 1.21 -5.48
N THR A 303 -6.74 2.30 -5.95
CA THR A 303 -7.01 3.49 -5.14
C THR A 303 -8.47 3.41 -4.70
N SER A 304 -8.76 3.27 -3.41
CA SER A 304 -10.01 3.82 -2.90
C SER A 304 -9.91 5.35 -3.03
N PRO A 305 -10.94 6.06 -3.50
CA PRO A 305 -10.93 7.51 -3.46
C PRO A 305 -10.78 7.93 -1.99
N SER A 306 -9.80 8.79 -1.72
CA SER A 306 -9.71 9.53 -0.47
C SER A 306 -11.01 10.36 -0.32
N PRO A 307 -11.48 10.67 0.90
CA PRO A 307 -12.57 11.62 1.11
C PRO A 307 -12.38 12.97 0.38
N ARG A 308 -11.15 13.28 -0.05
CA ARG A 308 -10.83 14.48 -0.86
C ARG A 308 -11.11 14.34 -2.36
N ASP A 309 -11.30 13.13 -2.88
CA ASP A 309 -11.55 12.93 -4.33
C ASP A 309 -13.04 13.08 -4.71
N THR A 310 -13.90 13.43 -3.76
CA THR A 310 -15.35 13.62 -3.93
C THR A 310 -15.77 15.09 -3.89
N ARG A 311 -14.88 16.04 -4.23
CA ARG A 311 -15.24 17.45 -4.46
C ARG A 311 -14.92 17.88 -5.88
#